data_1b8937d63cda00915dccb807531bbae3
#
_entry.id   1b8937d63cda00915dccb807531bbae3
#
_cell.length_a   1.000
_cell.length_b   1.000
_cell.length_c   1.000
_cell.angle_alpha   90.00
_cell.angle_beta   90.00
_cell.angle_gamma   90.00
#
_symmetry.space_group_name_H-M   'P 1'
#
loop_
_entity.id
_entity.type
_entity.pdbx_description
1 polymer ?
#
loop_
_entity_poly.entity_id
_entity_poly.type
_entity_poly.pdbx_seq_one_letter_code
_entity_poly.pdbx_strand_id
1 'polypeptide(L)'
;MEEPVKSMSLPLGGMKGRKKMGQHSFAPRGSSLATLPRPMYFLLVLLALSRRAAGSDVIRIGGLFDPQDERQEVAFRYAVDAINSDRTLLAHARLSSQIEVIPPNDSFRGSRKVCSLLKSGVAAIFGPQSGQTSAHVQSICDALEVPHIENRWDFRLTRDAYSVNLYPHPTTLSKAYMDVLMTLRWRKIYVIYDNNDGLVRVQELLKNETWQVTLRQLPASNDYRPMLKDAKKAGMTHVVLDVEREKIFTVLKQAQQIGMMTSYHNYFITSLDLHTVELEDFRHGGTNITCLRLVDPENPLVQRVIQDWVFGELRYGRTVDAPNSSLQKSNMTFLKTEVALMYDAVRLFAKALDDLDRSRHIDVTPLDCDGDSAWVHGNSLVNYMKWVQVNGLTGLIKFDTEGFRRDVTLDIVELTKEGLKRVGRWDPANGANYTRTYSEVQQGIVESLQNKTLVITTILAAPYTMLRETSEQMTGNDRYEGFCVDLIHEISEILGFNYTLKITNDGQHGKFDKKLGRWNGMIGQLLDQKADLATGDLTITYEREQEVDFTMPWMNLGISILYRKPTKKPPNLFSFLSPLSLDVWLYMATAYLGVSLLLFVLAR
;
A
#
# COMPACT_ATOMS: atom_id res chain seq x y z
N MET A 1 34.66 -25.72 -13.03
CA MET A 1 35.92 -24.99 -12.94
C MET A 1 35.70 -24.04 -11.77
N GLU A 2 35.81 -24.45 -10.51
CA GLU A 2 37.01 -24.71 -9.74
C GLU A 2 38.00 -23.56 -9.90
N GLU A 3 38.37 -22.83 -8.89
CA GLU A 3 38.93 -23.21 -7.60
C GLU A 3 38.85 -22.09 -6.53
N PRO A 4 39.17 -22.42 -5.26
CA PRO A 4 38.84 -21.65 -4.07
C PRO A 4 40.01 -20.82 -3.52
N VAL A 5 39.68 -19.82 -2.73
CA VAL A 5 40.67 -18.99 -1.99
C VAL A 5 40.87 -19.48 -0.56
N LYS A 6 42.12 -19.65 -0.24
CA LYS A 6 42.71 -20.19 0.98
C LYS A 6 42.46 -19.30 2.21
N SER A 7 42.21 -19.96 3.29
CA SER A 7 42.35 -19.53 4.68
C SER A 7 43.82 -19.27 5.04
N MET A 8 44.05 -18.21 5.82
CA MET A 8 45.35 -17.96 6.45
C MET A 8 45.15 -17.90 7.96
N SER A 9 45.73 -18.90 8.64
CA SER A 9 45.73 -19.06 10.08
C SER A 9 46.97 -18.40 10.71
N LEU A 10 46.78 -17.88 11.92
CA LEU A 10 47.74 -17.38 12.88
C LEU A 10 48.77 -18.41 13.37
N PRO A 11 49.83 -17.91 14.04
CA PRO A 11 50.32 -18.68 15.18
C PRO A 11 50.39 -17.90 16.48
N LEU A 12 49.99 -18.61 17.53
CA LEU A 12 50.23 -18.35 18.94
C LEU A 12 51.69 -18.47 19.29
N GLY A 13 52.19 -17.55 20.10
CA GLY A 13 53.49 -17.63 20.78
C GLY A 13 53.34 -17.24 22.24
N GLY A 14 53.40 -18.24 23.08
CA GLY A 14 53.43 -18.09 24.52
C GLY A 14 54.83 -17.87 25.06
N MET A 15 54.91 -17.15 26.17
CA MET A 15 56.06 -17.30 27.09
C MET A 15 55.64 -17.08 28.54
N LYS A 16 55.95 -18.12 29.32
CA LYS A 16 55.94 -18.18 30.77
C LYS A 16 57.09 -17.39 31.35
N GLY A 17 56.89 -16.70 32.46
CA GLY A 17 57.96 -16.11 33.28
C GLY A 17 57.48 -15.81 34.69
N ARG A 18 57.63 -16.78 35.62
CA ARG A 18 57.52 -16.61 37.07
C ARG A 18 58.73 -15.82 37.57
N LYS A 19 58.50 -14.83 38.46
CA LYS A 19 59.42 -14.55 39.59
C LYS A 19 58.62 -14.02 40.81
N LYS A 20 58.80 -14.68 41.93
CA LYS A 20 58.47 -14.29 43.29
C LYS A 20 59.45 -13.24 43.79
N MET A 21 58.97 -12.40 44.72
CA MET A 21 59.56 -11.96 45.99
C MET A 21 59.32 -10.49 46.26
N GLY A 22 58.92 -10.23 47.51
CA GLY A 22 59.08 -8.99 48.20
C GLY A 22 57.91 -8.55 49.07
N GLN A 23 57.69 -9.20 50.23
CA GLN A 23 56.89 -8.64 51.32
C GLN A 23 57.62 -7.45 51.92
N HIS A 24 57.01 -6.25 51.89
CA HIS A 24 57.32 -5.20 52.85
C HIS A 24 56.01 -4.63 53.37
N SER A 25 55.78 -4.91 54.63
CA SER A 25 54.73 -4.33 55.49
C SER A 25 55.03 -2.83 55.67
N PHE A 26 54.08 -1.98 55.31
CA PHE A 26 53.98 -0.62 55.83
C PHE A 26 52.60 -0.42 56.44
N ALA A 27 52.61 -0.15 57.73
CA ALA A 27 51.46 0.26 58.50
C ALA A 27 50.94 1.62 58.02
N PRO A 28 49.62 1.82 57.95
CA PRO A 28 49.10 3.14 57.65
C PRO A 28 49.13 4.03 58.89
N ARG A 29 49.81 5.16 58.76
CA ARG A 29 49.68 6.27 59.69
C ARG A 29 48.27 6.82 59.59
N GLY A 30 47.51 6.80 60.67
CA GLY A 30 46.21 7.45 60.79
C GLY A 30 46.32 8.94 60.53
N SER A 31 45.67 9.41 59.48
CA SER A 31 45.27 10.80 59.33
C SER A 31 43.93 10.99 60.04
N SER A 32 43.96 11.77 61.08
CA SER A 32 42.82 12.25 61.84
C SER A 32 41.82 12.94 60.91
N LEU A 33 40.66 12.33 60.66
CA LEU A 33 39.50 13.04 60.14
C LEU A 33 39.16 14.13 61.18
N ALA A 34 39.40 15.38 60.77
CA ALA A 34 38.89 16.53 61.51
C ALA A 34 37.37 16.40 61.61
N THR A 35 36.86 16.27 62.82
CA THR A 35 35.46 16.29 63.17
C THR A 35 34.90 17.65 62.78
N LEU A 36 34.19 17.72 61.63
CA LEU A 36 33.36 18.87 61.30
C LEU A 36 32.35 19.09 62.41
N PRO A 37 32.17 20.34 62.89
CA PRO A 37 31.23 20.63 63.98
C PRO A 37 29.80 20.19 63.59
N ARG A 38 29.14 19.52 64.49
CA ARG A 38 27.74 18.98 64.35
C ARG A 38 26.78 19.91 63.61
N PRO A 39 26.83 21.27 63.71
CA PRO A 39 25.91 22.13 62.96
C PRO A 39 26.16 22.10 61.44
N MET A 40 27.39 21.84 61.00
CA MET A 40 27.71 21.81 59.57
C MET A 40 27.27 20.50 58.89
N TYR A 41 27.21 19.40 59.64
CA TYR A 41 26.62 18.14 59.17
C TYR A 41 25.10 18.27 59.01
N PHE A 42 24.44 18.97 59.95
CA PHE A 42 23.01 19.28 59.85
C PHE A 42 22.71 20.23 58.68
N LEU A 43 23.60 21.19 58.38
CA LEU A 43 23.43 22.09 57.23
C LEU A 43 23.65 21.37 55.89
N LEU A 44 24.61 20.43 55.81
CA LEU A 44 24.81 19.58 54.64
C LEU A 44 23.69 18.59 54.42
N VAL A 45 23.14 18.02 55.50
CA VAL A 45 21.96 17.15 55.43
C VAL A 45 20.70 17.96 55.07
N LEU A 46 20.52 19.16 55.60
CA LEU A 46 19.46 20.09 55.24
C LEU A 46 19.60 20.56 53.78
N LEU A 47 20.82 20.87 53.30
CA LEU A 47 21.09 21.17 51.89
C LEU A 47 20.90 19.97 50.96
N ALA A 48 21.20 18.75 51.43
CA ALA A 48 20.92 17.52 50.67
C ALA A 48 19.42 17.17 50.70
N LEU A 49 18.72 17.49 51.78
CA LEU A 49 17.27 17.34 51.88
C LEU A 49 16.51 18.45 51.15
N SER A 50 17.03 19.70 51.14
CA SER A 50 16.45 20.78 50.31
C SER A 50 16.67 20.56 48.83
N ARG A 51 17.75 19.89 48.37
CA ARG A 51 17.90 19.42 46.99
C ARG A 51 16.97 18.26 46.63
N ARG A 52 16.46 17.50 47.60
CA ARG A 52 15.42 16.47 47.40
C ARG A 52 13.98 17.01 47.45
N ALA A 53 13.81 18.23 47.89
CA ALA A 53 12.53 18.96 47.84
C ALA A 53 12.40 19.88 46.62
N ALA A 54 13.26 19.74 45.59
CA ALA A 54 13.03 20.32 44.28
C ALA A 54 11.81 19.60 43.73
N GLY A 55 10.66 20.27 43.74
CA GLY A 55 9.44 19.80 43.08
C GLY A 55 9.76 19.43 41.65
N SER A 56 9.19 18.35 41.14
CA SER A 56 9.35 18.00 39.71
C SER A 56 8.92 19.19 38.87
N ASP A 57 9.80 19.64 37.96
CA ASP A 57 9.50 20.74 37.06
C ASP A 57 8.28 20.37 36.19
N VAL A 58 7.29 21.25 36.17
CA VAL A 58 6.07 21.01 35.37
C VAL A 58 6.24 21.68 34.03
N ILE A 59 6.41 20.87 32.98
CA ILE A 59 6.52 21.32 31.60
C ILE A 59 5.13 21.26 30.96
N ARG A 60 4.64 22.43 30.51
CA ARG A 60 3.33 22.55 29.87
C ARG A 60 3.44 22.28 28.37
N ILE A 61 2.46 21.56 27.82
CA ILE A 61 2.30 21.35 26.37
C ILE A 61 0.90 21.75 25.94
N GLY A 62 0.80 22.41 24.79
CA GLY A 62 -0.45 22.92 24.25
C GLY A 62 -1.05 21.97 23.22
N GLY A 63 -2.36 21.69 23.32
CA GLY A 63 -3.11 20.93 22.32
C GLY A 63 -4.23 21.76 21.72
N LEU A 64 -4.35 21.76 20.39
CA LEU A 64 -5.40 22.43 19.64
C LEU A 64 -6.28 21.37 18.96
N PHE A 65 -7.55 21.31 19.34
CA PHE A 65 -8.48 20.30 18.85
C PHE A 65 -9.73 20.91 18.26
N ASP A 66 -10.30 20.25 17.26
CA ASP A 66 -11.63 20.58 16.75
C ASP A 66 -12.70 19.96 17.66
N PRO A 67 -13.90 20.56 17.79
CA PRO A 67 -14.98 20.01 18.61
C PRO A 67 -15.43 18.59 18.19
N GLN A 68 -15.14 18.21 16.95
CA GLN A 68 -15.46 16.89 16.39
C GLN A 68 -14.37 15.84 16.68
N ASP A 69 -13.20 16.27 17.13
CA ASP A 69 -12.02 15.42 17.37
C ASP A 69 -11.82 15.04 18.84
N GLU A 70 -12.90 14.93 19.59
CA GLU A 70 -12.88 14.56 21.03
C GLU A 70 -11.98 13.36 21.34
N ARG A 71 -11.93 12.37 20.47
CA ARG A 71 -11.07 11.19 20.64
C ARG A 71 -9.58 11.50 20.59
N GLN A 72 -9.16 12.47 19.78
CA GLN A 72 -7.75 12.89 19.75
C GLN A 72 -7.37 13.69 20.99
N GLU A 73 -8.28 14.54 21.48
CA GLU A 73 -8.10 15.23 22.76
C GLU A 73 -7.91 14.25 23.91
N VAL A 74 -8.76 13.23 23.96
CA VAL A 74 -8.66 12.19 25.00
C VAL A 74 -7.35 11.40 24.87
N ALA A 75 -6.91 11.07 23.64
CA ALA A 75 -5.63 10.41 23.39
C ALA A 75 -4.45 11.25 23.86
N PHE A 76 -4.49 12.56 23.61
CA PHE A 76 -3.48 13.50 24.07
C PHE A 76 -3.37 13.52 25.61
N ARG A 77 -4.50 13.64 26.33
CA ARG A 77 -4.53 13.60 27.80
C ARG A 77 -4.03 12.27 28.34
N TYR A 78 -4.54 11.16 27.77
CA TYR A 78 -4.12 9.82 28.19
C TYR A 78 -2.61 9.60 27.98
N ALA A 79 -2.05 10.06 26.85
CA ALA A 79 -0.62 9.94 26.60
C ALA A 79 0.22 10.71 27.63
N VAL A 80 -0.22 11.92 28.03
CA VAL A 80 0.43 12.71 29.10
C VAL A 80 0.37 11.95 30.42
N ASP A 81 -0.77 11.41 30.78
CA ASP A 81 -0.94 10.65 32.04
C ASP A 81 -0.12 9.36 32.04
N ALA A 82 -0.05 8.66 30.91
CA ALA A 82 0.76 7.46 30.73
C ALA A 82 2.26 7.76 30.91
N ILE A 83 2.75 8.87 30.32
CA ILE A 83 4.15 9.29 30.46
C ILE A 83 4.44 9.71 31.90
N ASN A 84 3.57 10.46 32.53
CA ASN A 84 3.74 10.86 33.94
C ASN A 84 3.73 9.67 34.93
N SER A 85 3.13 8.56 34.51
CA SER A 85 3.11 7.29 35.28
C SER A 85 4.34 6.43 35.04
N ASP A 86 5.03 6.64 33.91
CA ASP A 86 6.24 5.92 33.51
C ASP A 86 7.49 6.61 34.10
N ARG A 87 8.01 6.03 35.18
CA ARG A 87 9.19 6.56 35.88
C ARG A 87 10.50 6.43 35.11
N THR A 88 10.48 5.77 33.95
CA THR A 88 11.66 5.60 33.10
C THR A 88 11.86 6.77 32.13
N LEU A 89 10.80 7.51 31.86
CA LEU A 89 10.79 8.72 31.05
C LEU A 89 10.57 9.94 31.96
N LEU A 90 11.28 11.02 31.71
CA LEU A 90 11.16 12.30 32.43
C LEU A 90 11.22 12.14 33.97
N ALA A 91 12.30 11.50 34.49
CA ALA A 91 12.46 11.21 35.92
C ALA A 91 12.40 12.47 36.81
N HIS A 92 12.71 13.65 36.28
CA HIS A 92 12.84 14.93 37.00
C HIS A 92 11.73 15.93 36.64
N ALA A 93 10.98 15.72 35.56
CA ALA A 93 9.94 16.61 35.10
C ALA A 93 8.59 15.88 34.97
N ARG A 94 7.50 16.64 34.93
CA ARG A 94 6.15 16.16 34.63
C ARG A 94 5.53 16.97 33.54
N LEU A 95 4.81 16.31 32.62
CA LEU A 95 4.04 16.97 31.59
C LEU A 95 2.68 17.44 32.13
N SER A 96 2.26 18.61 31.70
CA SER A 96 0.91 19.15 31.95
C SER A 96 0.27 19.55 30.64
N SER A 97 -0.86 18.98 30.30
CA SER A 97 -1.61 19.28 29.09
C SER A 97 -2.44 20.56 29.27
N GLN A 98 -2.33 21.49 28.32
CA GLN A 98 -3.21 22.64 28.16
C GLN A 98 -3.96 22.47 26.83
N ILE A 99 -5.29 22.44 26.89
CA ILE A 99 -6.15 22.13 25.76
C ILE A 99 -7.02 23.31 25.42
N GLU A 100 -7.01 23.67 24.15
CA GLU A 100 -7.87 24.69 23.56
C GLU A 100 -8.67 24.10 22.41
N VAL A 101 -9.97 24.33 22.42
CA VAL A 101 -10.88 23.90 21.36
C VAL A 101 -11.14 25.06 20.39
N ILE A 102 -11.00 24.78 19.10
CA ILE A 102 -11.16 25.75 18.01
C ILE A 102 -12.11 25.18 16.96
N PRO A 103 -13.01 26.01 16.38
CA PRO A 103 -13.82 25.54 15.25
C PRO A 103 -12.96 25.18 14.04
N PRO A 104 -13.33 24.17 13.24
CA PRO A 104 -12.60 23.79 12.04
C PRO A 104 -12.51 24.98 11.06
N ASN A 105 -11.35 25.15 10.44
CA ASN A 105 -11.04 26.21 9.48
C ASN A 105 -11.13 27.65 10.02
N ASP A 106 -11.18 27.87 11.32
CA ASP A 106 -11.14 29.19 11.94
C ASP A 106 -9.71 29.58 12.32
N SER A 107 -8.94 30.06 11.35
CA SER A 107 -7.54 30.48 11.53
C SER A 107 -7.38 31.65 12.50
N PHE A 108 -8.35 32.56 12.57
CA PHE A 108 -8.29 33.69 13.48
C PHE A 108 -8.40 33.29 14.95
N ARG A 109 -9.38 32.43 15.27
CA ARG A 109 -9.48 31.87 16.62
C ARG A 109 -8.29 30.97 16.94
N GLY A 110 -7.83 30.18 15.97
CA GLY A 110 -6.63 29.35 16.08
C GLY A 110 -5.43 30.17 16.52
N SER A 111 -5.11 31.27 15.81
CA SER A 111 -3.99 32.15 16.14
C SER A 111 -4.11 32.76 17.53
N ARG A 112 -5.31 33.25 17.92
CA ARG A 112 -5.55 33.81 19.27
C ARG A 112 -5.34 32.76 20.37
N LYS A 113 -5.78 31.51 20.15
CA LYS A 113 -5.65 30.43 21.14
C LYS A 113 -4.19 29.99 21.27
N VAL A 114 -3.45 29.89 20.15
CA VAL A 114 -1.99 29.63 20.18
C VAL A 114 -1.26 30.69 20.99
N CYS A 115 -1.51 31.97 20.73
CA CYS A 115 -0.88 33.03 21.50
C CYS A 115 -1.24 32.98 22.99
N SER A 116 -2.46 32.57 23.35
CA SER A 116 -2.85 32.34 24.75
C SER A 116 -2.05 31.20 25.40
N LEU A 117 -1.85 30.09 24.67
CA LEU A 117 -1.02 28.97 25.11
C LEU A 117 0.43 29.39 25.29
N LEU A 118 1.01 30.12 24.34
CA LEU A 118 2.40 30.59 24.40
C LEU A 118 2.62 31.55 25.58
N LYS A 119 1.66 32.43 25.87
CA LYS A 119 1.69 33.31 27.07
C LYS A 119 1.65 32.53 28.39
N SER A 120 1.05 31.33 28.40
CA SER A 120 1.06 30.47 29.58
C SER A 120 2.36 29.70 29.78
N GLY A 121 3.29 29.74 28.80
CA GLY A 121 4.56 29.03 28.80
C GLY A 121 4.37 27.55 28.45
N VAL A 122 4.20 27.22 27.17
CA VAL A 122 4.15 25.84 26.65
C VAL A 122 5.41 25.52 25.86
N ALA A 123 5.89 24.29 25.97
CA ALA A 123 7.11 23.82 25.31
C ALA A 123 6.87 23.27 23.88
N ALA A 124 5.64 22.98 23.52
CA ALA A 124 5.26 22.55 22.17
C ALA A 124 3.76 22.77 21.95
N ILE A 125 3.36 22.86 20.67
CA ILE A 125 1.97 22.90 20.24
C ILE A 125 1.66 21.64 19.41
N PHE A 126 0.54 20.96 19.72
CA PHE A 126 0.04 19.77 19.05
C PHE A 126 -1.26 20.10 18.29
N GLY A 127 -1.35 19.68 17.03
CA GLY A 127 -2.50 20.00 16.17
C GLY A 127 -2.48 21.43 15.63
N PRO A 128 -3.55 21.91 15.00
CA PRO A 128 -4.87 21.30 14.77
C PRO A 128 -4.92 20.36 13.56
N GLN A 129 -6.06 19.71 13.33
CA GLN A 129 -6.27 18.82 12.18
C GLN A 129 -6.56 19.60 10.87
N SER A 130 -7.19 20.74 10.97
CA SER A 130 -7.47 21.60 9.80
C SER A 130 -6.19 22.15 9.18
N GLY A 131 -5.93 21.84 7.91
CA GLY A 131 -4.74 22.26 7.18
C GLY A 131 -4.58 23.77 7.07
N GLN A 132 -5.68 24.49 6.88
CA GLN A 132 -5.68 25.94 6.79
C GLN A 132 -5.32 26.58 8.13
N THR A 133 -5.89 26.11 9.22
CA THR A 133 -5.58 26.63 10.57
C THR A 133 -4.17 26.25 10.99
N SER A 134 -3.73 25.01 10.66
CA SER A 134 -2.39 24.54 10.97
C SER A 134 -1.29 25.38 10.32
N ALA A 135 -1.48 25.86 9.08
CA ALA A 135 -0.51 26.72 8.42
C ALA A 135 -0.30 28.05 9.17
N HIS A 136 -1.36 28.63 9.75
CA HIS A 136 -1.26 29.85 10.57
C HIS A 136 -0.60 29.58 11.92
N VAL A 137 -0.93 28.46 12.55
CA VAL A 137 -0.28 28.01 13.80
C VAL A 137 1.21 27.79 13.57
N GLN A 138 1.57 27.15 12.45
CA GLN A 138 2.95 26.91 12.08
C GLN A 138 3.74 28.21 11.94
N SER A 139 3.19 29.21 11.25
CA SER A 139 3.85 30.52 11.09
C SER A 139 4.14 31.21 12.43
N ILE A 140 3.24 31.10 13.40
CA ILE A 140 3.47 31.63 14.75
C ILE A 140 4.55 30.84 15.48
N CYS A 141 4.48 29.50 15.39
CA CYS A 141 5.46 28.62 16.02
C CYS A 141 6.87 28.82 15.45
N ASP A 142 6.99 29.03 14.15
CA ASP A 142 8.28 29.32 13.51
C ASP A 142 8.86 30.65 13.96
N ALA A 143 8.03 31.68 14.05
CA ALA A 143 8.48 33.01 14.50
C ALA A 143 8.98 33.01 15.96
N LEU A 144 8.40 32.18 16.82
CA LEU A 144 8.73 32.10 18.25
C LEU A 144 9.63 30.89 18.59
N GLU A 145 10.09 30.16 17.56
CA GLU A 145 10.94 28.98 17.70
C GLU A 145 10.36 27.89 18.63
N VAL A 146 9.06 27.64 18.55
CA VAL A 146 8.37 26.62 19.33
C VAL A 146 8.03 25.41 18.47
N PRO A 147 8.34 24.16 18.89
CA PRO A 147 7.99 22.96 18.15
C PRO A 147 6.49 22.85 17.88
N HIS A 148 6.13 22.66 16.62
CA HIS A 148 4.77 22.38 16.18
C HIS A 148 4.69 20.94 15.70
N ILE A 149 3.84 20.13 16.34
CA ILE A 149 3.72 18.69 16.11
C ILE A 149 2.38 18.39 15.48
N GLU A 150 2.44 17.90 14.24
CA GLU A 150 1.28 17.52 13.44
C GLU A 150 1.13 16.00 13.35
N ASN A 151 -0.09 15.53 13.20
CA ASN A 151 -0.42 14.11 13.01
C ASN A 151 -1.50 13.92 11.94
N ARG A 152 -1.56 14.83 10.98
CA ARG A 152 -2.54 14.88 9.88
C ARG A 152 -1.89 14.64 8.53
N TRP A 153 -2.68 14.27 7.55
CA TRP A 153 -2.25 14.25 6.16
C TRP A 153 -1.89 15.67 5.68
N ASP A 154 -0.75 15.83 5.04
CA ASP A 154 -0.24 17.10 4.54
C ASP A 154 0.45 16.90 3.19
N PHE A 155 0.01 17.61 2.16
CA PHE A 155 0.50 17.49 0.79
C PHE A 155 1.80 18.28 0.52
N ARG A 156 2.26 19.11 1.43
CA ARG A 156 3.47 19.94 1.26
C ARG A 156 4.70 19.05 1.12
N LEU A 157 5.53 19.37 0.13
CA LEU A 157 6.79 18.66 -0.14
C LEU A 157 7.97 19.18 0.67
N THR A 158 7.84 20.36 1.26
CA THR A 158 8.82 21.00 2.13
C THR A 158 8.18 21.32 3.46
N ARG A 159 8.96 21.24 4.54
CA ARG A 159 8.51 21.59 5.89
C ARG A 159 9.24 22.80 6.43
N ASP A 160 8.53 23.53 7.27
CA ASP A 160 9.11 24.60 8.05
C ASP A 160 10.03 24.06 9.15
N ALA A 161 10.96 24.88 9.62
CA ALA A 161 12.05 24.45 10.48
C ALA A 161 11.58 23.80 11.80
N TYR A 162 10.52 24.35 12.40
CA TYR A 162 10.00 23.93 13.69
C TYR A 162 8.79 22.99 13.60
N SER A 163 8.52 22.44 12.41
CA SER A 163 7.43 21.50 12.17
C SER A 163 7.91 20.04 12.14
N VAL A 164 7.17 19.16 12.81
CA VAL A 164 7.33 17.70 12.74
C VAL A 164 5.96 17.05 12.51
N ASN A 165 5.83 16.22 11.48
CA ASN A 165 4.58 15.52 11.24
C ASN A 165 4.79 14.00 11.28
N LEU A 166 4.00 13.34 12.12
CA LEU A 166 4.07 11.89 12.31
C LEU A 166 3.30 11.11 11.24
N TYR A 167 2.42 11.77 10.48
CA TYR A 167 1.68 11.12 9.41
C TYR A 167 2.63 10.74 8.27
N PRO A 168 2.45 9.57 7.62
CA PRO A 168 3.30 9.18 6.50
C PRO A 168 3.28 10.22 5.37
N HIS A 169 4.44 10.47 4.78
CA HIS A 169 4.56 11.46 3.71
C HIS A 169 3.73 11.04 2.48
N PRO A 170 3.08 11.97 1.76
CA PRO A 170 2.27 11.68 0.57
C PRO A 170 2.96 10.82 -0.47
N THR A 171 4.24 11.09 -0.77
CA THR A 171 5.02 10.29 -1.74
C THR A 171 5.24 8.85 -1.28
N THR A 172 5.39 8.63 0.02
CA THR A 172 5.51 7.28 0.61
C THR A 172 4.21 6.50 0.43
N LEU A 173 3.06 7.13 0.71
CA LEU A 173 1.75 6.50 0.52
C LEU A 173 1.45 6.25 -0.96
N SER A 174 1.70 7.23 -1.83
CA SER A 174 1.52 7.06 -3.28
C SER A 174 2.36 5.92 -3.83
N LYS A 175 3.63 5.80 -3.38
CA LYS A 175 4.49 4.66 -3.73
C LYS A 175 3.89 3.35 -3.23
N ALA A 176 3.37 3.31 -2.01
CA ALA A 176 2.74 2.11 -1.46
C ALA A 176 1.51 1.69 -2.28
N TYR A 177 0.68 2.63 -2.69
CA TYR A 177 -0.48 2.35 -3.55
C TYR A 177 -0.02 1.79 -4.90
N MET A 178 0.98 2.41 -5.54
CA MET A 178 1.52 1.94 -6.81
C MET A 178 2.07 0.52 -6.71
N ASP A 179 2.91 0.23 -5.72
CA ASP A 179 3.55 -1.06 -5.53
C ASP A 179 2.51 -2.18 -5.33
N VAL A 180 1.45 -1.91 -4.54
CA VAL A 180 0.35 -2.87 -4.33
C VAL A 180 -0.44 -3.10 -5.61
N LEU A 181 -0.84 -2.04 -6.33
CA LEU A 181 -1.61 -2.15 -7.57
C LEU A 181 -0.81 -2.82 -8.69
N MET A 182 0.52 -2.59 -8.77
CA MET A 182 1.41 -3.31 -9.69
C MET A 182 1.47 -4.80 -9.36
N THR A 183 1.58 -5.15 -8.08
CA THR A 183 1.60 -6.56 -7.63
C THR A 183 0.27 -7.24 -7.94
N LEU A 184 -0.85 -6.53 -7.84
CA LEU A 184 -2.18 -7.01 -8.23
C LEU A 184 -2.40 -7.02 -9.76
N ARG A 185 -1.43 -6.54 -10.55
CA ARG A 185 -1.45 -6.50 -12.03
C ARG A 185 -2.66 -5.77 -12.63
N TRP A 186 -3.15 -4.73 -11.94
CA TRP A 186 -4.24 -3.93 -12.49
C TRP A 186 -3.76 -3.09 -13.69
N ARG A 187 -4.58 -3.04 -14.75
CA ARG A 187 -4.28 -2.26 -15.96
C ARG A 187 -5.30 -1.16 -16.23
N LYS A 188 -6.60 -1.45 -16.03
CA LYS A 188 -7.70 -0.48 -16.13
C LYS A 188 -8.17 -0.14 -14.72
N ILE A 189 -8.07 1.10 -14.34
CA ILE A 189 -8.35 1.55 -12.96
C ILE A 189 -9.40 2.65 -12.99
N TYR A 190 -10.46 2.48 -12.21
CA TYR A 190 -11.46 3.49 -11.98
C TYR A 190 -11.24 4.13 -10.62
N VAL A 191 -10.85 5.40 -10.60
CA VAL A 191 -10.55 6.12 -9.36
C VAL A 191 -11.71 7.01 -8.99
N ILE A 192 -12.26 6.81 -7.81
CA ILE A 192 -13.29 7.65 -7.20
C ILE A 192 -12.64 8.44 -6.09
N TYR A 193 -12.67 9.77 -6.16
CA TYR A 193 -12.14 10.65 -5.14
C TYR A 193 -13.20 11.65 -4.66
N ASP A 194 -13.08 12.08 -3.41
CA ASP A 194 -14.07 12.95 -2.78
C ASP A 194 -13.70 14.44 -2.92
N ASN A 195 -12.47 14.80 -2.55
CA ASN A 195 -12.01 16.18 -2.49
C ASN A 195 -10.67 16.37 -3.24
N ASN A 196 -10.21 17.61 -3.32
CA ASN A 196 -8.95 17.93 -3.99
C ASN A 196 -7.73 17.27 -3.34
N ASP A 197 -7.76 17.04 -2.03
CA ASP A 197 -6.69 16.34 -1.32
C ASP A 197 -6.60 14.87 -1.76
N GLY A 198 -7.75 14.25 -2.04
CA GLY A 198 -7.81 12.91 -2.64
C GLY A 198 -7.15 12.87 -4.02
N LEU A 199 -7.39 13.89 -4.84
CA LEU A 199 -6.74 13.98 -6.15
C LEU A 199 -5.21 14.04 -6.03
N VAL A 200 -4.69 14.79 -5.05
CA VAL A 200 -3.24 14.85 -4.79
C VAL A 200 -2.71 13.50 -4.29
N ARG A 201 -3.47 12.78 -3.45
CA ARG A 201 -3.06 11.43 -2.97
C ARG A 201 -2.91 10.43 -4.11
N VAL A 202 -3.77 10.48 -5.12
CA VAL A 202 -3.75 9.54 -6.25
C VAL A 202 -2.96 10.07 -7.45
N GLN A 203 -2.34 11.24 -7.37
CA GLN A 203 -1.66 11.91 -8.48
C GLN A 203 -0.60 11.03 -9.14
N GLU A 204 0.18 10.28 -8.36
CA GLU A 204 1.22 9.41 -8.90
C GLU A 204 0.65 8.25 -9.72
N LEU A 205 -0.57 7.78 -9.41
CA LEU A 205 -1.25 6.75 -10.20
C LEU A 205 -1.56 7.26 -11.61
N LEU A 206 -1.75 8.57 -11.78
CA LEU A 206 -2.07 9.19 -13.07
C LEU A 206 -0.86 9.39 -13.97
N LYS A 207 0.34 9.41 -13.40
CA LYS A 207 1.60 9.58 -14.15
C LYS A 207 2.08 8.29 -14.80
N ASN A 208 1.52 7.14 -14.43
CA ASN A 208 1.94 5.86 -14.97
C ASN A 208 1.29 5.60 -16.33
N GLU A 209 2.06 5.66 -17.40
CA GLU A 209 1.61 5.48 -18.79
C GLU A 209 1.11 4.05 -19.09
N THR A 210 1.45 3.07 -18.26
CA THR A 210 1.03 1.67 -18.44
C THR A 210 -0.40 1.42 -18.00
N TRP A 211 -1.00 2.34 -17.23
CA TRP A 211 -2.34 2.22 -16.68
C TRP A 211 -3.35 3.09 -17.43
N GLN A 212 -4.51 2.50 -17.70
CA GLN A 212 -5.66 3.23 -18.20
C GLN A 212 -6.51 3.70 -17.02
N VAL A 213 -6.30 4.93 -16.57
CA VAL A 213 -6.97 5.48 -15.38
C VAL A 213 -8.15 6.34 -15.79
N THR A 214 -9.31 6.07 -15.22
CA THR A 214 -10.53 6.89 -15.36
C THR A 214 -10.84 7.52 -14.01
N LEU A 215 -10.81 8.85 -13.94
CA LEU A 215 -11.10 9.62 -12.72
C LEU A 215 -12.56 10.05 -12.66
N ARG A 216 -13.17 9.97 -11.46
CA ARG A 216 -14.47 10.56 -11.16
C ARG A 216 -14.50 11.13 -9.75
N GLN A 217 -14.99 12.34 -9.64
CA GLN A 217 -15.26 12.95 -8.34
C GLN A 217 -16.58 12.45 -7.79
N LEU A 218 -16.61 12.19 -6.49
CA LEU A 218 -17.82 11.81 -5.78
C LEU A 218 -18.80 13.00 -5.79
N PRO A 219 -20.06 12.81 -6.23
CA PRO A 219 -21.03 13.90 -6.22
C PRO A 219 -21.35 14.33 -4.79
N ALA A 220 -21.67 15.62 -4.62
CA ALA A 220 -22.05 16.16 -3.32
C ALA A 220 -23.37 15.58 -2.77
N SER A 221 -24.18 14.96 -3.62
CA SER A 221 -25.38 14.23 -3.21
C SER A 221 -24.99 12.87 -2.62
N ASN A 222 -25.75 12.39 -1.62
CA ASN A 222 -25.52 11.06 -1.04
C ASN A 222 -26.00 9.91 -1.94
N ASP A 223 -26.41 10.17 -3.19
CA ASP A 223 -26.75 9.14 -4.17
C ASP A 223 -25.65 8.99 -5.21
N TYR A 224 -24.85 7.95 -5.05
CA TYR A 224 -23.70 7.62 -5.91
C TYR A 224 -24.06 6.61 -7.01
N ARG A 225 -25.30 6.05 -7.01
CA ARG A 225 -25.74 5.03 -7.94
C ARG A 225 -25.67 5.43 -9.42
N PRO A 226 -25.97 6.68 -9.82
CA PRO A 226 -25.82 7.09 -11.23
C PRO A 226 -24.37 6.94 -11.73
N MET A 227 -23.40 7.48 -10.98
CA MET A 227 -21.97 7.41 -11.30
C MET A 227 -21.47 5.96 -11.35
N LEU A 228 -21.86 5.14 -10.37
CA LEU A 228 -21.49 3.73 -10.32
C LEU A 228 -22.12 2.92 -11.47
N LYS A 229 -23.37 3.24 -11.89
CA LYS A 229 -23.99 2.62 -13.08
C LYS A 229 -23.23 2.94 -14.36
N ASP A 230 -22.69 4.15 -14.49
CA ASP A 230 -21.87 4.52 -15.63
C ASP A 230 -20.53 3.77 -15.63
N ALA A 231 -19.91 3.60 -14.46
CA ALA A 231 -18.72 2.75 -14.30
C ALA A 231 -19.01 1.29 -14.69
N LYS A 232 -20.15 0.74 -14.25
CA LYS A 232 -20.57 -0.61 -14.61
C LYS A 232 -20.81 -0.77 -16.11
N LYS A 233 -21.47 0.20 -16.77
CA LYS A 233 -21.65 0.20 -18.22
C LYS A 233 -20.34 0.25 -19.00
N ALA A 234 -19.34 0.96 -18.44
CA ALA A 234 -17.99 1.03 -19.01
C ALA A 234 -17.14 -0.21 -18.73
N GLY A 235 -17.69 -1.25 -18.06
CA GLY A 235 -16.98 -2.49 -17.75
C GLY A 235 -15.84 -2.32 -16.74
N MET A 236 -15.92 -1.33 -15.84
CA MET A 236 -14.88 -1.09 -14.86
C MET A 236 -15.02 -2.06 -13.69
N THR A 237 -14.01 -2.91 -13.52
CA THR A 237 -13.96 -3.95 -12.47
C THR A 237 -12.99 -3.64 -11.35
N HIS A 238 -11.99 -2.79 -11.58
CA HIS A 238 -10.98 -2.40 -10.60
C HIS A 238 -11.21 -0.96 -10.17
N VAL A 239 -11.55 -0.78 -8.90
CA VAL A 239 -11.95 0.51 -8.33
C VAL A 239 -10.97 0.91 -7.23
N VAL A 240 -10.35 2.07 -7.37
CA VAL A 240 -9.61 2.74 -6.29
C VAL A 240 -10.56 3.75 -5.65
N LEU A 241 -10.81 3.60 -4.35
CA LEU A 241 -11.74 4.42 -3.60
C LEU A 241 -10.98 5.32 -2.62
N ASP A 242 -10.89 6.60 -2.95
CA ASP A 242 -10.24 7.63 -2.14
C ASP A 242 -11.27 8.63 -1.63
N VAL A 243 -12.03 8.22 -0.63
CA VAL A 243 -13.12 8.98 -0.04
C VAL A 243 -12.99 9.04 1.48
N GLU A 244 -13.63 10.02 2.09
CA GLU A 244 -13.72 10.12 3.55
C GLU A 244 -14.28 8.83 4.15
N ARG A 245 -13.74 8.43 5.30
CA ARG A 245 -14.08 7.19 5.99
C ARG A 245 -15.59 7.00 6.18
N GLU A 246 -16.29 8.07 6.53
CA GLU A 246 -17.74 8.08 6.80
C GLU A 246 -18.58 7.73 5.57
N LYS A 247 -18.05 7.98 4.37
CA LYS A 247 -18.71 7.74 3.07
C LYS A 247 -18.42 6.34 2.53
N ILE A 248 -17.36 5.65 2.98
CA ILE A 248 -16.94 4.35 2.44
C ILE A 248 -18.08 3.33 2.48
N PHE A 249 -18.72 3.16 3.64
CA PHE A 249 -19.83 2.22 3.79
C PHE A 249 -20.97 2.52 2.81
N THR A 250 -21.35 3.79 2.67
CA THR A 250 -22.43 4.21 1.79
C THR A 250 -22.11 3.94 0.33
N VAL A 251 -20.89 4.22 -0.12
CA VAL A 251 -20.44 3.96 -1.49
C VAL A 251 -20.46 2.46 -1.77
N LEU A 252 -19.88 1.64 -0.89
CA LEU A 252 -19.89 0.18 -1.04
C LEU A 252 -21.29 -0.40 -1.02
N LYS A 253 -22.19 0.10 -0.15
CA LYS A 253 -23.58 -0.35 -0.07
C LYS A 253 -24.35 -0.05 -1.35
N GLN A 254 -24.16 1.14 -1.91
CA GLN A 254 -24.79 1.50 -3.18
C GLN A 254 -24.17 0.73 -4.36
N ALA A 255 -22.87 0.45 -4.33
CA ALA A 255 -22.22 -0.44 -5.30
C ALA A 255 -22.81 -1.86 -5.25
N GLN A 256 -23.08 -2.39 -4.05
CA GLN A 256 -23.75 -3.66 -3.86
C GLN A 256 -25.18 -3.67 -4.46
N GLN A 257 -25.96 -2.61 -4.23
CA GLN A 257 -27.32 -2.47 -4.75
C GLN A 257 -27.40 -2.51 -6.27
N ILE A 258 -26.40 -2.00 -6.97
CA ILE A 258 -26.35 -2.00 -8.44
C ILE A 258 -25.60 -3.22 -9.02
N GLY A 259 -25.14 -4.15 -8.16
CA GLY A 259 -24.42 -5.35 -8.56
C GLY A 259 -22.99 -5.08 -9.05
N MET A 260 -22.27 -4.16 -8.40
CA MET A 260 -20.83 -3.94 -8.56
C MET A 260 -20.00 -4.52 -7.40
N MET A 261 -20.60 -5.42 -6.61
CA MET A 261 -19.93 -6.12 -5.52
C MET A 261 -20.01 -7.63 -5.76
N THR A 262 -19.40 -8.09 -6.83
CA THR A 262 -19.34 -9.51 -7.22
C THR A 262 -17.88 -9.98 -7.26
N SER A 263 -17.64 -11.27 -7.51
CA SER A 263 -16.29 -11.83 -7.62
C SER A 263 -15.44 -11.24 -8.76
N TYR A 264 -16.04 -10.49 -9.68
CA TYR A 264 -15.33 -9.77 -10.75
C TYR A 264 -14.80 -8.40 -10.32
N HIS A 265 -15.34 -7.85 -9.21
CA HIS A 265 -15.01 -6.50 -8.78
C HIS A 265 -13.96 -6.52 -7.68
N ASN A 266 -12.97 -5.66 -7.83
CA ASN A 266 -11.89 -5.48 -6.88
C ASN A 266 -11.85 -4.03 -6.45
N TYR A 267 -11.77 -3.79 -5.14
CA TYR A 267 -11.69 -2.46 -4.56
C TYR A 267 -10.38 -2.29 -3.82
N PHE A 268 -9.67 -1.21 -4.10
CA PHE A 268 -8.54 -0.76 -3.30
C PHE A 268 -8.93 0.52 -2.58
N ILE A 269 -8.95 0.50 -1.26
CA ILE A 269 -9.35 1.63 -0.43
C ILE A 269 -8.11 2.30 0.13
N THR A 270 -7.94 3.59 -0.15
CA THR A 270 -6.75 4.36 0.25
C THR A 270 -6.75 4.73 1.73
N SER A 271 -7.91 4.72 2.39
CA SER A 271 -8.03 5.01 3.82
C SER A 271 -7.25 3.99 4.65
N LEU A 272 -6.40 4.49 5.56
CA LEU A 272 -5.64 3.67 6.51
C LEU A 272 -6.52 3.11 7.64
N ASP A 273 -7.77 3.57 7.74
CA ASP A 273 -8.70 3.30 8.84
C ASP A 273 -9.88 2.39 8.46
N LEU A 274 -9.73 1.59 7.41
CA LEU A 274 -10.80 0.68 6.97
C LEU A 274 -11.27 -0.28 8.09
N HIS A 275 -10.39 -0.63 9.04
CA HIS A 275 -10.72 -1.46 10.20
C HIS A 275 -11.75 -0.83 11.15
N THR A 276 -11.99 0.48 11.02
CA THR A 276 -13.01 1.20 11.79
C THR A 276 -14.36 1.29 11.09
N VAL A 277 -14.46 0.82 9.84
CA VAL A 277 -15.69 0.78 9.05
C VAL A 277 -16.36 -0.58 9.21
N GLU A 278 -17.67 -0.60 9.34
CA GLU A 278 -18.44 -1.84 9.40
C GLU A 278 -18.50 -2.49 8.00
N LEU A 279 -17.93 -3.68 7.85
CA LEU A 279 -17.81 -4.38 6.58
C LEU A 279 -18.54 -5.74 6.57
N GLU A 280 -19.37 -6.02 7.58
CA GLU A 280 -20.05 -7.29 7.75
C GLU A 280 -20.89 -7.64 6.51
N ASP A 281 -21.61 -6.67 5.96
CA ASP A 281 -22.50 -6.83 4.80
C ASP A 281 -21.77 -7.25 3.52
N PHE A 282 -20.45 -7.09 3.45
CA PHE A 282 -19.67 -7.30 2.23
C PHE A 282 -18.82 -8.58 2.25
N ARG A 283 -18.74 -9.30 3.38
CA ARG A 283 -17.87 -10.47 3.56
C ARG A 283 -18.21 -11.65 2.66
N HIS A 284 -19.46 -11.79 2.28
CA HIS A 284 -19.97 -12.96 1.56
C HIS A 284 -20.23 -12.70 0.07
N GLY A 285 -19.98 -11.48 -0.42
CA GLY A 285 -20.21 -11.09 -1.82
C GLY A 285 -19.19 -11.61 -2.82
N GLY A 286 -18.08 -12.17 -2.35
CA GLY A 286 -16.98 -12.63 -3.21
C GLY A 286 -16.11 -11.49 -3.79
N THR A 287 -16.44 -10.24 -3.48
CA THR A 287 -15.68 -9.06 -3.91
C THR A 287 -14.40 -8.95 -3.10
N ASN A 288 -13.28 -8.70 -3.77
CA ASN A 288 -12.01 -8.47 -3.10
C ASN A 288 -11.89 -6.99 -2.70
N ILE A 289 -11.71 -6.74 -1.40
CA ILE A 289 -11.47 -5.40 -0.86
C ILE A 289 -10.12 -5.39 -0.17
N THR A 290 -9.20 -4.62 -0.71
CA THR A 290 -7.82 -4.47 -0.21
C THR A 290 -7.61 -3.06 0.30
N CYS A 291 -6.89 -2.91 1.40
CA CYS A 291 -6.44 -1.61 1.91
C CYS A 291 -5.05 -1.70 2.54
N LEU A 292 -4.48 -0.55 2.82
CA LEU A 292 -3.29 -0.42 3.66
C LEU A 292 -3.69 0.00 5.08
N ARG A 293 -2.92 -0.45 6.06
CA ARG A 293 -3.17 -0.15 7.47
C ARG A 293 -1.85 0.18 8.17
N LEU A 294 -1.84 1.26 8.93
CA LEU A 294 -0.68 1.71 9.69
C LEU A 294 -0.65 1.12 11.11
N VAL A 295 -1.80 1.02 11.75
CA VAL A 295 -1.95 0.52 13.13
C VAL A 295 -2.28 -0.97 13.11
N ASP A 296 -1.42 -1.81 13.67
CA ASP A 296 -1.68 -3.24 13.79
C ASP A 296 -2.48 -3.55 15.07
N PRO A 297 -3.77 -3.93 14.95
CA PRO A 297 -4.62 -4.24 16.08
C PRO A 297 -4.21 -5.50 16.85
N GLU A 298 -3.42 -6.38 16.24
CA GLU A 298 -2.94 -7.61 16.87
C GLU A 298 -1.66 -7.38 17.70
N ASN A 299 -1.04 -6.20 17.57
CA ASN A 299 0.16 -5.86 18.31
C ASN A 299 -0.14 -5.78 19.82
N PRO A 300 0.60 -6.54 20.67
CA PRO A 300 0.38 -6.56 22.11
C PRO A 300 0.50 -5.18 22.78
N LEU A 301 1.36 -4.29 22.26
CA LEU A 301 1.49 -2.92 22.75
C LEU A 301 0.19 -2.14 22.51
N VAL A 302 -0.35 -2.24 21.30
CA VAL A 302 -1.60 -1.57 20.91
C VAL A 302 -2.76 -2.08 21.78
N GLN A 303 -2.88 -3.39 21.94
CA GLN A 303 -3.93 -4.00 22.77
C GLN A 303 -3.85 -3.55 24.23
N ARG A 304 -2.63 -3.50 24.82
CA ARG A 304 -2.43 -3.04 26.19
C ARG A 304 -2.83 -1.57 26.35
N VAL A 305 -2.35 -0.70 25.46
CA VAL A 305 -2.67 0.74 25.53
C VAL A 305 -4.16 0.99 25.40
N ILE A 306 -4.86 0.23 24.53
CA ILE A 306 -6.30 0.34 24.38
C ILE A 306 -7.03 -0.12 25.64
N GLN A 307 -6.62 -1.23 26.24
CA GLN A 307 -7.21 -1.72 27.48
C GLN A 307 -7.04 -0.71 28.60
N ASP A 308 -5.82 -0.20 28.79
CA ASP A 308 -5.52 0.80 29.82
C ASP A 308 -6.30 2.10 29.58
N TRP A 309 -6.47 2.51 28.31
CA TRP A 309 -7.26 3.67 27.96
C TRP A 309 -8.75 3.48 28.29
N VAL A 310 -9.35 2.38 27.87
CA VAL A 310 -10.76 2.06 28.19
C VAL A 310 -10.99 2.04 29.69
N PHE A 311 -10.08 1.42 30.47
CA PHE A 311 -10.17 1.43 31.93
C PHE A 311 -9.99 2.82 32.54
N GLY A 312 -9.12 3.65 31.98
CA GLY A 312 -8.92 5.05 32.36
C GLY A 312 -10.19 5.88 32.19
N GLU A 313 -10.82 5.81 31.01
CA GLU A 313 -12.05 6.54 30.71
C GLU A 313 -13.22 6.11 31.60
N LEU A 314 -13.36 4.80 31.88
CA LEU A 314 -14.37 4.28 32.81
C LEU A 314 -14.18 4.84 34.22
N ARG A 315 -12.94 5.06 34.67
CA ARG A 315 -12.65 5.70 35.97
C ARG A 315 -13.16 7.13 36.06
N TYR A 316 -13.17 7.85 34.94
CA TYR A 316 -13.68 9.23 34.86
C TYR A 316 -15.18 9.28 34.58
N GLY A 317 -15.89 8.14 34.59
CA GLY A 317 -17.33 8.07 34.32
C GLY A 317 -17.70 8.32 32.87
N ARG A 318 -16.73 8.25 31.95
CA ARG A 318 -16.96 8.39 30.52
C ARG A 318 -17.12 7.02 29.90
N THR A 319 -18.26 6.78 29.25
CA THR A 319 -18.46 5.58 28.48
C THR A 319 -17.77 5.76 27.12
N VAL A 320 -16.72 4.99 26.87
CA VAL A 320 -16.26 4.79 25.50
C VAL A 320 -17.38 4.02 24.81
N ASP A 321 -18.03 4.60 23.81
CA ASP A 321 -19.11 3.95 23.05
C ASP A 321 -18.60 2.64 22.46
N ALA A 322 -18.74 1.56 23.24
CA ALA A 322 -18.62 0.20 22.78
C ALA A 322 -20.04 -0.26 22.46
N PRO A 323 -20.39 -0.49 21.19
CA PRO A 323 -21.66 -1.11 20.87
C PRO A 323 -21.73 -2.50 21.53
N ASN A 324 -22.85 -2.76 22.15
CA ASN A 324 -23.24 -3.90 22.93
C ASN A 324 -22.55 -5.26 22.66
N SER A 325 -22.09 -5.87 23.75
CA SER A 325 -22.04 -7.32 23.99
C SER A 325 -21.15 -8.20 23.11
N SER A 326 -19.86 -8.01 23.15
CA SER A 326 -18.84 -9.06 23.20
C SER A 326 -17.48 -8.37 23.37
N LEU A 327 -17.01 -8.32 24.59
CA LEU A 327 -15.86 -7.55 25.08
C LEU A 327 -14.52 -7.80 24.36
N GLN A 328 -14.43 -8.69 23.41
CA GLN A 328 -13.16 -9.08 22.79
C GLN A 328 -12.94 -8.65 21.33
N LYS A 329 -13.97 -8.32 20.55
CA LYS A 329 -13.81 -7.91 19.14
C LYS A 329 -14.12 -6.44 18.83
N SER A 330 -14.80 -5.72 19.71
CA SER A 330 -15.29 -4.34 19.44
C SER A 330 -14.35 -3.22 19.86
N ASN A 331 -13.32 -3.50 20.68
CA ASN A 331 -12.48 -2.45 21.27
C ASN A 331 -11.54 -1.72 20.28
N MET A 332 -11.43 -2.22 19.05
CA MET A 332 -10.50 -1.67 18.05
C MET A 332 -11.15 -0.73 17.05
N THR A 333 -12.46 -0.72 16.93
CA THR A 333 -13.19 0.07 15.92
C THR A 333 -13.10 1.57 16.16
N PHE A 334 -12.66 2.01 17.35
CA PHE A 334 -12.53 3.43 17.65
C PHE A 334 -11.12 4.00 17.42
N LEU A 335 -10.07 3.15 17.30
CA LEU A 335 -8.70 3.62 17.18
C LEU A 335 -8.39 4.01 15.73
N LYS A 336 -8.67 5.25 15.35
CA LYS A 336 -8.24 5.83 14.10
C LYS A 336 -6.72 6.04 14.09
N THR A 337 -6.12 6.03 12.89
CA THR A 337 -4.69 6.32 12.68
C THR A 337 -4.26 7.63 13.33
N GLU A 338 -5.03 8.69 13.16
CA GLU A 338 -4.72 10.02 13.71
C GLU A 338 -4.72 10.03 15.25
N VAL A 339 -5.59 9.24 15.88
CA VAL A 339 -5.66 9.07 17.34
C VAL A 339 -4.41 8.34 17.86
N ALA A 340 -3.99 7.28 17.18
CA ALA A 340 -2.77 6.55 17.49
C ALA A 340 -1.51 7.42 17.29
N LEU A 341 -1.49 8.22 16.22
CA LEU A 341 -0.41 9.17 15.96
C LEU A 341 -0.32 10.27 17.01
N MET A 342 -1.45 10.74 17.55
CA MET A 342 -1.45 11.72 18.65
C MET A 342 -0.79 11.14 19.91
N TYR A 343 -1.12 9.91 20.27
CA TYR A 343 -0.45 9.23 21.38
C TYR A 343 1.06 9.11 21.14
N ASP A 344 1.44 8.69 19.94
CA ASP A 344 2.84 8.54 19.55
C ASP A 344 3.58 9.88 19.50
N ALA A 345 2.91 10.96 19.13
CA ALA A 345 3.45 12.31 19.09
C ALA A 345 3.86 12.80 20.48
N VAL A 346 3.02 12.57 21.47
CA VAL A 346 3.36 12.92 22.89
C VAL A 346 4.51 12.07 23.40
N ARG A 347 4.59 10.78 23.06
CA ARG A 347 5.72 9.91 23.44
C ARG A 347 7.03 10.34 22.78
N LEU A 348 6.99 10.70 21.49
CA LEU A 348 8.14 11.22 20.77
C LEU A 348 8.67 12.50 21.43
N PHE A 349 7.76 13.44 21.69
CA PHE A 349 8.08 14.68 22.37
C PHE A 349 8.71 14.43 23.75
N ALA A 350 8.10 13.57 24.57
CA ALA A 350 8.59 13.26 25.91
C ALA A 350 9.99 12.61 25.88
N LYS A 351 10.24 11.72 24.90
CA LYS A 351 11.54 11.10 24.74
C LYS A 351 12.61 12.09 24.29
N ALA A 352 12.28 12.96 23.33
CA ALA A 352 13.20 14.02 22.88
C ALA A 352 13.49 15.02 24.02
N LEU A 353 12.47 15.34 24.82
CA LEU A 353 12.60 16.22 25.98
C LEU A 353 13.48 15.60 27.07
N ASP A 354 13.32 14.31 27.39
CA ASP A 354 14.16 13.56 28.33
C ASP A 354 15.62 13.52 27.90
N ASP A 355 15.88 13.27 26.60
CA ASP A 355 17.22 13.22 26.07
C ASP A 355 17.89 14.64 26.05
N LEU A 356 17.11 15.68 25.82
CA LEU A 356 17.60 17.07 25.88
C LEU A 356 17.85 17.49 27.35
N ASP A 357 16.94 17.19 28.28
CA ASP A 357 17.05 17.56 29.71
C ASP A 357 18.25 16.90 30.39
N ARG A 358 18.63 15.68 29.97
CA ARG A 358 19.87 15.02 30.43
C ARG A 358 21.13 15.78 30.04
N SER A 359 21.09 16.53 28.95
CA SER A 359 22.24 17.30 28.46
C SER A 359 22.24 18.74 28.97
N ARG A 360 21.07 19.34 29.14
CA ARG A 360 20.89 20.74 29.50
C ARG A 360 19.54 20.93 30.18
N HIS A 361 19.52 21.62 31.32
CA HIS A 361 18.26 21.99 31.99
C HIS A 361 17.40 22.85 31.08
N ILE A 362 16.11 22.52 30.99
CA ILE A 362 15.15 23.17 30.12
C ILE A 362 14.27 24.10 30.95
N ASP A 363 14.30 25.38 30.62
CA ASP A 363 13.43 26.39 31.18
C ASP A 363 12.40 26.85 30.14
N VAL A 364 11.13 26.78 30.47
CA VAL A 364 10.01 27.18 29.61
C VAL A 364 9.52 28.55 30.04
N THR A 365 9.87 29.55 29.24
CA THR A 365 9.45 30.93 29.49
C THR A 365 8.16 31.28 28.74
N PRO A 366 7.26 32.08 29.33
CA PRO A 366 6.12 32.63 28.61
C PRO A 366 6.58 33.48 27.42
N LEU A 367 5.91 33.29 26.27
CA LEU A 367 6.20 34.00 25.01
C LEU A 367 5.01 34.87 24.61
N ASP A 368 5.29 36.06 24.12
CA ASP A 368 4.26 36.96 23.58
C ASP A 368 4.32 36.98 22.05
N CYS A 369 3.18 36.79 21.37
CA CYS A 369 3.09 36.82 19.91
C CYS A 369 3.40 38.23 19.32
N ASP A 370 3.28 39.27 20.11
CA ASP A 370 3.62 40.64 19.69
C ASP A 370 5.08 41.03 20.01
N GLY A 371 5.84 40.10 20.63
CA GLY A 371 7.24 40.33 21.03
C GLY A 371 8.25 39.65 20.11
N ASP A 372 9.48 40.14 20.09
CA ASP A 372 10.60 39.59 19.30
C ASP A 372 11.36 38.45 20.00
N SER A 373 10.86 37.96 21.15
CA SER A 373 11.55 36.91 21.94
C SER A 373 11.19 35.52 21.46
N ALA A 374 12.18 34.75 21.01
CA ALA A 374 12.05 33.34 20.66
C ALA A 374 12.46 32.41 21.81
N TRP A 375 11.99 31.16 21.81
CA TRP A 375 12.34 30.18 22.81
C TRP A 375 13.72 29.56 22.56
N VAL A 376 14.66 29.77 23.46
CA VAL A 376 16.08 29.36 23.31
C VAL A 376 16.27 27.85 23.09
N HIS A 377 15.36 27.02 23.62
CA HIS A 377 15.47 25.55 23.56
C HIS A 377 14.71 24.93 22.40
N GLY A 378 13.88 25.68 21.67
CA GLY A 378 12.99 25.15 20.64
C GLY A 378 13.72 24.47 19.51
N ASN A 379 14.74 25.10 18.94
CA ASN A 379 15.57 24.51 17.88
C ASN A 379 16.24 23.20 18.33
N SER A 380 16.81 23.19 19.55
CA SER A 380 17.44 21.99 20.08
C SER A 380 16.42 20.86 20.21
N LEU A 381 15.23 21.14 20.75
CA LEU A 381 14.18 20.14 20.97
C LEU A 381 13.66 19.55 19.63
N VAL A 382 13.43 20.38 18.60
CA VAL A 382 13.04 19.89 17.28
C VAL A 382 14.13 18.99 16.69
N ASN A 383 15.39 19.35 16.81
CA ASN A 383 16.49 18.52 16.33
C ASN A 383 16.58 17.18 17.07
N TYR A 384 16.36 17.16 18.40
CA TYR A 384 16.25 15.92 19.16
C TYR A 384 15.04 15.09 18.71
N MET A 385 13.88 15.70 18.44
CA MET A 385 12.71 14.99 17.92
C MET A 385 12.97 14.35 16.56
N LYS A 386 13.70 15.04 15.67
CA LYS A 386 14.09 14.50 14.35
C LYS A 386 15.12 13.35 14.47
N TRP A 387 15.95 13.35 15.52
CA TRP A 387 17.00 12.36 15.73
C TRP A 387 16.53 11.09 16.48
N VAL A 388 15.62 11.26 17.43
CA VAL A 388 15.15 10.17 18.29
C VAL A 388 14.34 9.15 17.50
N GLN A 389 14.52 7.86 17.86
CA GLN A 389 13.73 6.77 17.33
C GLN A 389 12.84 6.20 18.44
N VAL A 390 11.55 6.09 18.17
CA VAL A 390 10.55 5.60 19.15
C VAL A 390 9.72 4.49 18.50
N ASN A 391 9.51 3.40 19.20
CA ASN A 391 8.51 2.40 18.84
C ASN A 391 7.18 2.79 19.48
N GLY A 392 6.23 3.20 18.64
CA GLY A 392 4.89 3.62 19.02
C GLY A 392 3.81 2.62 18.62
N LEU A 393 2.56 3.06 18.73
CA LEU A 393 1.38 2.31 18.27
C LEU A 393 1.37 2.16 16.74
N THR A 394 1.95 3.13 16.03
CA THR A 394 2.06 3.16 14.59
C THR A 394 3.38 2.58 14.07
N GLY A 395 4.04 1.74 14.87
CA GLY A 395 5.32 1.13 14.55
C GLY A 395 6.52 2.04 14.83
N LEU A 396 7.60 1.87 14.07
CA LEU A 396 8.80 2.67 14.23
C LEU A 396 8.58 4.11 13.74
N ILE A 397 8.91 5.07 14.60
CA ILE A 397 8.87 6.49 14.31
C ILE A 397 10.30 6.99 14.18
N LYS A 398 10.62 7.49 13.00
CA LYS A 398 11.94 8.00 12.63
C LYS A 398 11.74 9.07 11.56
N PHE A 399 12.53 10.12 11.63
CA PHE A 399 12.46 11.24 10.70
C PHE A 399 13.72 11.38 9.86
N ASP A 400 13.60 12.10 8.75
CA ASP A 400 14.72 12.62 8.02
C ASP A 400 15.15 14.00 8.57
N THR A 401 16.14 14.60 7.93
CA THR A 401 16.66 15.93 8.32
C THR A 401 15.63 17.04 8.14
N GLU A 402 14.64 16.83 7.27
CA GLU A 402 13.58 17.81 7.00
C GLU A 402 12.36 17.66 7.92
N GLY A 403 12.28 16.58 8.69
CA GLY A 403 11.17 16.31 9.60
C GLY A 403 10.02 15.51 9.00
N PHE A 404 10.26 14.81 7.88
CA PHE A 404 9.32 13.83 7.33
C PHE A 404 9.57 12.45 7.90
N ARG A 405 8.48 11.74 8.20
CA ARG A 405 8.56 10.38 8.72
C ARG A 405 9.10 9.42 7.65
N ARG A 406 10.16 8.68 8.01
CA ARG A 406 10.83 7.67 7.16
C ARG A 406 10.54 6.25 7.62
N ASP A 407 10.91 5.31 6.76
CA ASP A 407 10.92 3.87 7.03
C ASP A 407 9.57 3.36 7.56
N VAL A 408 8.47 3.97 7.06
CA VAL A 408 7.11 3.59 7.42
C VAL A 408 6.80 2.22 6.86
N THR A 409 6.32 1.31 7.69
CA THR A 409 5.80 0.00 7.27
C THR A 409 4.28 0.00 7.33
N LEU A 410 3.64 -0.55 6.30
CA LEU A 410 2.19 -0.66 6.22
C LEU A 410 1.79 -2.13 6.09
N ASP A 411 0.76 -2.53 6.80
CA ASP A 411 0.16 -3.84 6.61
C ASP A 411 -0.77 -3.80 5.39
N ILE A 412 -0.68 -4.81 4.52
CA ILE A 412 -1.62 -5.05 3.44
C ILE A 412 -2.73 -5.93 4.01
N VAL A 413 -3.96 -5.43 3.95
CA VAL A 413 -5.12 -6.08 4.58
C VAL A 413 -6.19 -6.33 3.54
N GLU A 414 -6.79 -7.51 3.56
CA GLU A 414 -7.90 -7.90 2.71
C GLU A 414 -9.12 -8.32 3.51
N LEU A 415 -10.30 -8.04 2.96
CA LEU A 415 -11.56 -8.50 3.54
C LEU A 415 -11.78 -9.98 3.18
N THR A 416 -11.80 -10.83 4.20
CA THR A 416 -12.11 -12.26 4.11
C THR A 416 -13.47 -12.56 4.73
N LYS A 417 -13.95 -13.80 4.63
CA LYS A 417 -15.17 -14.25 5.31
C LYS A 417 -15.10 -14.11 6.84
N GLU A 418 -13.91 -14.14 7.40
CA GLU A 418 -13.66 -13.97 8.84
C GLU A 418 -13.52 -12.51 9.27
N GLY A 419 -13.40 -11.59 8.32
CA GLY A 419 -13.15 -10.17 8.53
C GLY A 419 -11.88 -9.69 7.84
N LEU A 420 -11.40 -8.52 8.24
CA LEU A 420 -10.14 -7.97 7.72
C LEU A 420 -8.95 -8.78 8.23
N LYS A 421 -8.19 -9.36 7.31
CA LYS A 421 -7.01 -10.17 7.60
C LYS A 421 -5.76 -9.57 6.96
N ARG A 422 -4.65 -9.55 7.71
CA ARG A 422 -3.35 -9.16 7.14
C ARG A 422 -2.86 -10.23 6.19
N VAL A 423 -2.57 -9.85 4.94
CA VAL A 423 -2.12 -10.74 3.87
C VAL A 423 -0.70 -10.43 3.41
N GLY A 424 -0.15 -9.31 3.87
CA GLY A 424 1.19 -8.90 3.52
C GLY A 424 1.64 -7.68 4.32
N ARG A 425 2.83 -7.22 3.99
CA ARG A 425 3.41 -5.99 4.52
C ARG A 425 4.09 -5.23 3.37
N TRP A 426 3.97 -3.93 3.41
CA TRP A 426 4.69 -3.04 2.53
C TRP A 426 5.75 -2.25 3.31
N ASP A 427 6.92 -2.09 2.72
CA ASP A 427 7.95 -1.17 3.20
C ASP A 427 8.61 -0.45 2.03
N PRO A 428 9.22 0.74 2.22
CA PRO A 428 9.77 1.56 1.15
C PRO A 428 10.95 0.91 0.38
N ALA A 429 11.65 -0.04 1.00
CA ALA A 429 12.84 -0.68 0.44
C ALA A 429 12.47 -1.91 -0.41
N ASN A 430 11.57 -2.76 0.09
CA ASN A 430 11.23 -4.03 -0.53
C ASN A 430 9.90 -3.99 -1.30
N GLY A 431 9.11 -2.92 -1.17
CA GLY A 431 7.79 -2.81 -1.77
C GLY A 431 6.74 -3.69 -1.10
N ALA A 432 5.74 -4.15 -1.87
CA ALA A 432 4.67 -4.99 -1.37
C ALA A 432 5.11 -6.46 -1.27
N ASN A 433 5.17 -7.01 -0.06
CA ASN A 433 5.51 -8.39 0.21
C ASN A 433 4.30 -9.12 0.82
N TYR A 434 3.74 -10.07 0.07
CA TYR A 434 2.63 -10.89 0.53
C TYR A 434 3.15 -12.10 1.31
N THR A 435 2.55 -12.34 2.47
CA THR A 435 2.93 -13.44 3.38
C THR A 435 2.24 -14.76 3.06
N ARG A 436 1.29 -14.77 2.11
CA ARG A 436 0.60 -15.98 1.67
C ARG A 436 1.57 -16.91 0.94
N THR A 437 1.60 -18.17 1.34
CA THR A 437 2.31 -19.20 0.58
C THR A 437 1.54 -19.54 -0.70
N TYR A 438 2.25 -20.02 -1.71
CA TYR A 438 1.62 -20.48 -2.96
C TYR A 438 0.54 -21.54 -2.71
N SER A 439 0.76 -22.45 -1.77
CA SER A 439 -0.20 -23.48 -1.39
C SER A 439 -1.48 -22.91 -0.78
N GLU A 440 -1.39 -21.88 0.08
CA GLU A 440 -2.57 -21.21 0.67
C GLU A 440 -3.37 -20.47 -0.40
N VAL A 441 -2.70 -19.83 -1.36
CA VAL A 441 -3.38 -19.17 -2.49
C VAL A 441 -4.11 -20.21 -3.34
N GLN A 442 -3.46 -21.32 -3.66
CA GLN A 442 -4.05 -22.43 -4.43
C GLN A 442 -5.26 -23.01 -3.69
N GLN A 443 -5.12 -23.31 -2.40
CA GLN A 443 -6.23 -23.83 -1.60
C GLN A 443 -7.40 -22.85 -1.54
N GLY A 444 -7.15 -21.56 -1.35
CA GLY A 444 -8.19 -20.52 -1.36
C GLY A 444 -8.90 -20.41 -2.72
N ILE A 445 -8.19 -20.59 -3.83
CA ILE A 445 -8.79 -20.65 -5.17
C ILE A 445 -9.69 -21.87 -5.30
N VAL A 446 -9.22 -23.06 -4.94
CA VAL A 446 -10.01 -24.30 -4.99
C VAL A 446 -11.27 -24.18 -4.12
N GLU A 447 -11.14 -23.69 -2.88
CA GLU A 447 -12.29 -23.46 -1.99
C GLU A 447 -13.29 -22.43 -2.55
N SER A 448 -12.81 -21.41 -3.25
CA SER A 448 -13.65 -20.40 -3.88
C SER A 448 -14.43 -20.92 -5.09
N LEU A 449 -13.90 -21.96 -5.76
CA LEU A 449 -14.49 -22.59 -6.94
C LEU A 449 -15.41 -23.74 -6.57
N GLN A 450 -15.20 -24.39 -5.41
CA GLN A 450 -16.03 -25.50 -4.95
C GLN A 450 -17.52 -25.13 -4.93
N ASN A 451 -18.34 -26.01 -5.53
CA ASN A 451 -19.79 -25.83 -5.66
C ASN A 451 -20.24 -24.61 -6.49
N LYS A 452 -19.32 -23.91 -7.15
CA LYS A 452 -19.66 -22.81 -8.05
C LYS A 452 -20.00 -23.37 -9.43
N THR A 453 -21.07 -22.87 -10.06
CA THR A 453 -21.38 -23.21 -11.45
C THR A 453 -20.89 -22.10 -12.35
N LEU A 454 -19.91 -22.40 -13.21
CA LEU A 454 -19.34 -21.46 -14.16
C LEU A 454 -20.07 -21.56 -15.51
N VAL A 455 -20.37 -20.42 -16.11
CA VAL A 455 -20.88 -20.35 -17.48
C VAL A 455 -19.72 -20.25 -18.44
N ILE A 456 -19.55 -21.27 -19.29
CA ILE A 456 -18.43 -21.34 -20.24
C ILE A 456 -18.96 -21.14 -21.65
N THR A 457 -18.48 -20.08 -22.31
CA THR A 457 -18.87 -19.79 -23.68
C THR A 457 -17.93 -20.47 -24.66
N THR A 458 -18.50 -21.01 -25.76
CA THR A 458 -17.75 -21.68 -26.83
C THR A 458 -18.42 -21.44 -28.18
N ILE A 459 -17.76 -21.85 -29.25
CA ILE A 459 -18.30 -21.89 -30.62
C ILE A 459 -18.26 -23.33 -31.15
N LEU A 460 -19.14 -23.65 -32.09
CA LEU A 460 -19.09 -24.92 -32.78
C LEU A 460 -17.98 -24.91 -33.84
N ALA A 461 -16.91 -25.64 -33.58
CA ALA A 461 -15.76 -25.79 -34.46
C ALA A 461 -15.14 -27.19 -34.29
N ALA A 462 -15.23 -28.03 -35.30
CA ALA A 462 -14.62 -29.35 -35.29
C ALA A 462 -13.07 -29.24 -35.36
N PRO A 463 -12.31 -30.03 -34.61
CA PRO A 463 -12.69 -31.09 -33.66
C PRO A 463 -12.80 -30.60 -32.19
N TYR A 464 -12.87 -29.31 -31.95
CA TYR A 464 -12.77 -28.71 -30.63
C TYR A 464 -14.07 -28.77 -29.83
N THR A 465 -15.18 -28.34 -30.45
CA THR A 465 -16.54 -28.43 -29.88
C THR A 465 -17.52 -28.76 -30.99
N MET A 466 -18.22 -29.87 -30.86
CA MET A 466 -19.16 -30.39 -31.84
C MET A 466 -20.46 -30.78 -31.15
N LEU A 467 -21.53 -30.88 -31.90
CA LEU A 467 -22.74 -31.51 -31.43
C LEU A 467 -22.59 -33.04 -31.54
N ARG A 468 -22.93 -33.73 -30.46
CA ARG A 468 -22.93 -35.20 -30.43
C ARG A 468 -24.04 -35.74 -31.33
N GLU A 469 -23.69 -36.61 -32.25
CA GLU A 469 -24.62 -37.31 -33.11
C GLU A 469 -25.22 -38.51 -32.38
N THR A 470 -26.40 -38.33 -31.78
CA THR A 470 -27.13 -39.40 -31.08
C THR A 470 -28.58 -39.39 -31.51
N SER A 471 -29.21 -40.56 -31.45
CA SER A 471 -30.65 -40.75 -31.74
C SER A 471 -31.57 -40.23 -30.62
N GLU A 472 -31.02 -39.94 -29.43
CA GLU A 472 -31.74 -39.44 -28.27
C GLU A 472 -31.54 -37.93 -28.09
N GLN A 473 -32.63 -37.21 -27.71
CA GLN A 473 -32.52 -35.79 -27.38
C GLN A 473 -31.78 -35.61 -26.04
N MET A 474 -30.49 -35.30 -26.12
CA MET A 474 -29.69 -34.95 -24.94
C MET A 474 -29.94 -33.51 -24.51
N THR A 475 -29.86 -33.25 -23.20
CA THR A 475 -30.04 -31.93 -22.60
C THR A 475 -28.77 -31.47 -21.88
N GLY A 476 -28.58 -30.17 -21.73
CA GLY A 476 -27.43 -29.64 -20.99
C GLY A 476 -26.09 -29.79 -21.72
N ASN A 477 -25.02 -30.11 -20.99
CA ASN A 477 -23.66 -30.22 -21.53
C ASN A 477 -23.44 -31.47 -22.38
N ASP A 478 -24.23 -32.54 -22.14
CA ASP A 478 -24.08 -33.86 -22.81
C ASP A 478 -24.32 -33.78 -24.33
N ARG A 479 -24.94 -32.68 -24.80
CA ARG A 479 -25.14 -32.39 -26.22
C ARG A 479 -23.85 -32.15 -26.99
N TYR A 480 -22.78 -31.82 -26.28
CA TYR A 480 -21.50 -31.37 -26.87
C TYR A 480 -20.44 -32.43 -26.67
N GLU A 481 -19.55 -32.55 -27.64
CA GLU A 481 -18.36 -33.38 -27.60
C GLU A 481 -17.19 -32.66 -28.29
N GLY A 482 -15.97 -33.12 -28.02
CA GLY A 482 -14.76 -32.58 -28.62
C GLY A 482 -13.71 -32.18 -27.60
N PHE A 483 -12.51 -31.91 -28.11
CA PHE A 483 -11.33 -31.67 -27.27
C PHE A 483 -11.54 -30.60 -26.18
N CYS A 484 -12.17 -29.48 -26.53
CA CYS A 484 -12.40 -28.41 -25.55
C CYS A 484 -13.42 -28.80 -24.48
N VAL A 485 -14.39 -29.65 -24.81
CA VAL A 485 -15.39 -30.15 -23.86
C VAL A 485 -14.73 -31.08 -22.84
N ASP A 486 -13.90 -32.01 -23.32
CA ASP A 486 -13.14 -32.93 -22.47
C ASP A 486 -12.14 -32.20 -21.58
N LEU A 487 -11.42 -31.18 -22.15
CA LEU A 487 -10.49 -30.36 -21.40
C LEU A 487 -11.17 -29.62 -20.22
N ILE A 488 -12.32 -29.03 -20.47
CA ILE A 488 -13.10 -28.32 -19.42
C ILE A 488 -13.62 -29.30 -18.38
N HIS A 489 -14.01 -30.49 -18.79
CA HIS A 489 -14.48 -31.52 -17.88
C HIS A 489 -13.38 -31.93 -16.91
N GLU A 490 -12.17 -32.24 -17.40
CA GLU A 490 -11.01 -32.57 -16.59
C GLU A 490 -10.62 -31.41 -15.64
N ILE A 491 -10.62 -30.17 -16.12
CA ILE A 491 -10.35 -29.00 -15.28
C ILE A 491 -11.40 -28.86 -14.18
N SER A 492 -12.70 -29.11 -14.50
CA SER A 492 -13.78 -29.00 -13.53
C SER A 492 -13.67 -30.06 -12.42
N GLU A 493 -13.23 -31.27 -12.75
CA GLU A 493 -12.96 -32.33 -11.76
C GLU A 493 -11.78 -32.00 -10.86
N ILE A 494 -10.68 -31.50 -11.44
CA ILE A 494 -9.47 -31.13 -10.68
C ILE A 494 -9.75 -29.98 -9.70
N LEU A 495 -10.53 -28.99 -10.10
CA LEU A 495 -10.79 -27.77 -9.32
C LEU A 495 -12.12 -27.82 -8.53
N GLY A 496 -12.96 -28.83 -8.73
CA GLY A 496 -14.19 -29.06 -7.98
C GLY A 496 -15.32 -28.08 -8.29
N PHE A 497 -15.38 -27.49 -9.49
CA PHE A 497 -16.48 -26.63 -9.90
C PHE A 497 -17.43 -27.31 -10.87
N ASN A 498 -18.69 -26.85 -10.89
CA ASN A 498 -19.67 -27.24 -11.91
C ASN A 498 -19.63 -26.26 -13.08
N TYR A 499 -20.03 -26.71 -14.28
CA TYR A 499 -20.05 -25.82 -15.43
C TYR A 499 -21.28 -26.02 -16.34
N THR A 500 -21.65 -24.98 -17.08
CA THR A 500 -22.63 -25.02 -18.14
C THR A 500 -22.02 -24.46 -19.43
N LEU A 501 -22.08 -25.26 -20.51
CA LEU A 501 -21.62 -24.83 -21.83
C LEU A 501 -22.70 -23.99 -22.54
N LYS A 502 -22.29 -22.87 -23.08
CA LYS A 502 -23.14 -21.96 -23.85
C LYS A 502 -22.51 -21.62 -25.19
N ILE A 503 -23.22 -21.90 -26.25
CA ILE A 503 -22.76 -21.49 -27.60
C ILE A 503 -23.02 -20.00 -27.79
N THR A 504 -22.07 -19.30 -28.40
CA THR A 504 -22.25 -17.89 -28.81
C THR A 504 -23.33 -17.80 -29.88
N ASN A 505 -24.22 -16.81 -29.72
CA ASN A 505 -25.34 -16.63 -30.68
C ASN A 505 -24.88 -16.22 -32.08
N ASP A 506 -23.72 -15.55 -32.17
CA ASP A 506 -23.14 -15.04 -33.40
C ASP A 506 -22.05 -15.96 -34.00
N GLY A 507 -21.69 -17.03 -33.30
CA GLY A 507 -20.65 -17.98 -33.74
C GLY A 507 -19.27 -17.35 -33.96
N GLN A 508 -19.00 -16.19 -33.35
CA GLN A 508 -17.75 -15.46 -33.57
C GLN A 508 -16.80 -15.64 -32.38
N HIS A 509 -15.49 -15.68 -32.68
CA HIS A 509 -14.44 -15.71 -31.64
C HIS A 509 -14.39 -14.43 -30.81
N GLY A 510 -14.56 -13.30 -31.45
CA GLY A 510 -14.51 -11.96 -30.86
C GLY A 510 -13.65 -11.00 -31.67
N LYS A 511 -14.28 -9.93 -32.11
CA LYS A 511 -13.67 -8.82 -32.84
C LYS A 511 -14.26 -7.51 -32.32
N PHE A 512 -13.44 -6.48 -32.25
CA PHE A 512 -13.91 -5.14 -31.89
C PHE A 512 -14.69 -4.52 -33.06
N ASP A 513 -15.96 -4.22 -32.84
CA ASP A 513 -16.78 -3.51 -33.81
C ASP A 513 -16.62 -2.00 -33.61
N LYS A 514 -15.89 -1.35 -34.53
CA LYS A 514 -15.64 0.09 -34.51
C LYS A 514 -16.91 0.95 -34.62
N LYS A 515 -18.00 0.41 -35.17
CA LYS A 515 -19.26 1.15 -35.33
C LYS A 515 -20.08 1.14 -34.04
N LEU A 516 -20.07 -0.01 -33.36
CA LEU A 516 -20.81 -0.20 -32.11
C LEU A 516 -19.96 0.12 -30.88
N GLY A 517 -18.65 0.30 -31.01
CA GLY A 517 -17.72 0.57 -29.91
C GLY A 517 -17.63 -0.58 -28.89
N ARG A 518 -17.93 -1.82 -29.30
CA ARG A 518 -17.92 -2.98 -28.41
C ARG A 518 -17.41 -4.24 -29.11
N TRP A 519 -16.98 -5.20 -28.30
CA TRP A 519 -16.58 -6.52 -28.75
C TRP A 519 -17.80 -7.42 -29.00
N ASN A 520 -17.71 -8.27 -30.02
CA ASN A 520 -18.67 -9.33 -30.32
C ASN A 520 -18.12 -10.72 -29.91
N GLY A 521 -18.88 -11.78 -30.17
CA GLY A 521 -18.43 -13.15 -30.00
C GLY A 521 -18.17 -13.58 -28.55
N MET A 522 -17.27 -14.56 -28.37
CA MET A 522 -16.86 -15.06 -27.05
C MET A 522 -16.25 -13.94 -26.18
N ILE A 523 -15.37 -13.12 -26.76
CA ILE A 523 -14.75 -11.99 -26.04
C ILE A 523 -15.83 -11.01 -25.54
N GLY A 524 -16.83 -10.68 -26.38
CA GLY A 524 -17.93 -9.81 -25.98
C GLY A 524 -18.78 -10.40 -24.86
N GLN A 525 -18.99 -11.71 -24.83
CA GLN A 525 -19.75 -12.36 -23.74
C GLN A 525 -18.98 -12.34 -22.42
N LEU A 526 -17.64 -12.48 -22.43
CA LEU A 526 -16.82 -12.33 -21.24
C LEU A 526 -16.88 -10.90 -20.69
N LEU A 527 -16.69 -9.90 -21.55
CA LEU A 527 -16.74 -8.48 -21.16
C LEU A 527 -18.13 -8.05 -20.67
N ASP A 528 -19.20 -8.61 -21.26
CA ASP A 528 -20.59 -8.39 -20.81
C ASP A 528 -20.91 -9.17 -19.51
N GLN A 529 -19.99 -9.95 -18.97
CA GLN A 529 -20.19 -10.82 -17.79
C GLN A 529 -21.34 -11.84 -17.97
N LYS A 530 -21.57 -12.27 -19.21
CA LYS A 530 -22.56 -13.31 -19.56
C LYS A 530 -21.96 -14.72 -19.53
N ALA A 531 -20.64 -14.80 -19.49
CA ALA A 531 -19.86 -16.01 -19.33
C ALA A 531 -18.65 -15.72 -18.43
N ASP A 532 -18.23 -16.74 -17.68
CA ASP A 532 -17.08 -16.68 -16.77
C ASP A 532 -15.78 -17.06 -17.48
N LEU A 533 -15.88 -17.96 -18.46
CA LEU A 533 -14.75 -18.53 -19.19
C LEU A 533 -15.12 -18.74 -20.65
N ALA A 534 -14.15 -18.65 -21.54
CA ALA A 534 -14.31 -18.99 -22.95
C ALA A 534 -13.33 -20.10 -23.34
N THR A 535 -13.79 -21.09 -24.07
CA THR A 535 -12.95 -22.18 -24.62
C THR A 535 -13.20 -22.35 -26.10
N GLY A 536 -12.17 -22.64 -26.87
CA GLY A 536 -12.28 -22.83 -28.31
C GLY A 536 -10.92 -22.66 -29.02
N ASP A 537 -10.96 -22.65 -30.33
CA ASP A 537 -9.82 -22.39 -31.21
C ASP A 537 -9.47 -20.89 -31.31
N LEU A 538 -9.46 -20.23 -30.16
CA LEU A 538 -9.27 -18.80 -30.05
C LEU A 538 -7.78 -18.42 -30.14
N THR A 539 -7.40 -17.66 -31.15
CA THR A 539 -6.06 -17.11 -31.29
C THR A 539 -5.81 -16.01 -30.26
N ILE A 540 -4.71 -16.12 -29.52
CA ILE A 540 -4.23 -15.08 -28.59
C ILE A 540 -3.64 -13.95 -29.43
N THR A 541 -4.26 -12.76 -29.35
CA THR A 541 -3.77 -11.55 -30.03
C THR A 541 -3.59 -10.44 -29.02
N TYR A 542 -2.69 -9.50 -29.30
CA TYR A 542 -2.44 -8.35 -28.44
C TYR A 542 -3.72 -7.56 -28.11
N GLU A 543 -4.57 -7.32 -29.11
CA GLU A 543 -5.83 -6.59 -28.91
C GLU A 543 -6.79 -7.31 -27.93
N ARG A 544 -6.86 -8.64 -28.02
CA ARG A 544 -7.70 -9.45 -27.12
C ARG A 544 -7.10 -9.54 -25.72
N GLU A 545 -5.77 -9.67 -25.61
CA GLU A 545 -5.06 -9.73 -24.34
C GLU A 545 -5.16 -8.42 -23.54
N GLN A 546 -5.41 -7.29 -24.20
CA GLN A 546 -5.68 -6.03 -23.52
C GLN A 546 -7.04 -6.01 -22.80
N GLU A 547 -7.98 -6.84 -23.22
CA GLU A 547 -9.36 -6.82 -22.74
C GLU A 547 -9.71 -8.00 -21.82
N VAL A 548 -9.13 -9.18 -22.07
CA VAL A 548 -9.36 -10.41 -21.30
C VAL A 548 -8.04 -11.11 -21.02
N ASP A 549 -7.96 -11.82 -19.89
CA ASP A 549 -6.79 -12.63 -19.56
C ASP A 549 -6.83 -13.96 -20.31
N PHE A 550 -5.66 -14.39 -20.80
CA PHE A 550 -5.48 -15.69 -21.43
C PHE A 550 -4.68 -16.65 -20.54
N THR A 551 -5.05 -17.91 -20.57
CA THR A 551 -4.21 -18.98 -20.02
C THR A 551 -2.97 -19.22 -20.90
N MET A 552 -2.04 -20.05 -20.44
CA MET A 552 -1.03 -20.62 -21.34
C MET A 552 -1.72 -21.30 -22.53
N PRO A 553 -1.20 -21.16 -23.77
CA PRO A 553 -1.81 -21.79 -24.93
C PRO A 553 -1.75 -23.32 -24.80
N TRP A 554 -2.89 -23.97 -24.92
CA TRP A 554 -2.99 -25.43 -24.89
C TRP A 554 -2.57 -26.08 -26.21
N MET A 555 -2.51 -25.31 -27.31
CA MET A 555 -2.02 -25.75 -28.62
C MET A 555 -1.27 -24.62 -29.31
N ASN A 556 -0.13 -24.92 -29.93
CA ASN A 556 0.64 -24.01 -30.75
C ASN A 556 0.47 -24.36 -32.22
N LEU A 557 0.08 -23.40 -33.05
CA LEU A 557 -0.03 -23.55 -34.50
C LEU A 557 1.06 -22.72 -35.19
N GLY A 558 1.60 -23.29 -36.24
CA GLY A 558 2.56 -22.60 -37.09
C GLY A 558 1.96 -22.28 -38.50
N ILE A 559 2.44 -21.22 -39.09
CA ILE A 559 2.14 -20.91 -40.49
C ILE A 559 3.10 -21.69 -41.35
N SER A 560 2.57 -22.52 -42.28
CA SER A 560 3.39 -23.21 -43.26
C SER A 560 2.88 -22.96 -44.68
N ILE A 561 3.74 -23.20 -45.62
CA ILE A 561 3.42 -22.98 -47.04
C ILE A 561 3.08 -24.34 -47.66
N LEU A 562 1.86 -24.49 -48.13
CA LEU A 562 1.45 -25.61 -48.95
C LEU A 562 1.55 -25.22 -50.42
N TYR A 563 2.39 -25.90 -51.17
CA TYR A 563 2.48 -25.69 -52.60
C TYR A 563 2.30 -27.01 -53.35
N ARG A 564 1.77 -26.93 -54.55
CA ARG A 564 1.57 -28.10 -55.39
C ARG A 564 2.93 -28.66 -55.82
N LYS A 565 3.17 -29.95 -55.54
CA LYS A 565 4.38 -30.63 -55.96
C LYS A 565 4.51 -30.56 -57.48
N PRO A 566 5.62 -30.03 -58.02
CA PRO A 566 5.77 -29.95 -59.48
C PRO A 566 5.71 -31.36 -60.11
N THR A 567 4.80 -31.51 -61.07
CA THR A 567 4.73 -32.75 -61.85
C THR A 567 5.96 -32.86 -62.75
N LYS A 568 6.67 -33.94 -62.63
CA LYS A 568 7.78 -34.22 -63.56
C LYS A 568 7.20 -34.30 -64.95
N LYS A 569 7.46 -33.30 -65.76
CA LYS A 569 7.14 -33.38 -67.21
C LYS A 569 8.06 -34.41 -67.83
N PRO A 570 7.54 -35.33 -68.67
CA PRO A 570 8.40 -36.25 -69.39
C PRO A 570 9.45 -35.47 -70.19
N PRO A 571 10.71 -35.91 -70.27
CA PRO A 571 11.75 -35.21 -70.95
C PRO A 571 11.33 -35.05 -72.41
N ASN A 572 11.34 -33.86 -72.93
CA ASN A 572 11.10 -33.59 -74.37
C ASN A 572 12.28 -34.18 -75.16
N LEU A 573 12.00 -34.91 -76.19
CA LEU A 573 13.01 -35.49 -77.12
C LEU A 573 14.03 -34.45 -77.58
N PHE A 574 13.59 -33.19 -77.69
CA PHE A 574 14.41 -32.05 -78.17
C PHE A 574 14.90 -31.16 -76.98
N SER A 575 14.98 -31.67 -75.76
CA SER A 575 15.45 -30.89 -74.59
C SER A 575 16.89 -30.38 -74.76
N PHE A 576 17.70 -31.00 -75.57
CA PHE A 576 19.05 -30.53 -75.94
C PHE A 576 19.07 -29.25 -76.77
N LEU A 577 17.95 -28.90 -77.38
CA LEU A 577 17.78 -27.62 -78.10
C LEU A 577 17.36 -26.47 -77.21
N SER A 578 16.87 -26.78 -76.02
CA SER A 578 16.31 -25.82 -75.03
C SER A 578 17.31 -24.77 -74.48
N PRO A 579 18.63 -25.02 -74.35
CA PRO A 579 19.59 -24.01 -73.89
C PRO A 579 19.69 -22.75 -74.78
N LEU A 580 19.36 -22.86 -76.07
CA LEU A 580 19.40 -21.75 -76.97
C LEU A 580 18.02 -21.53 -77.61
N SER A 581 17.66 -20.29 -77.97
CA SER A 581 16.43 -20.00 -78.65
C SER A 581 16.50 -20.53 -80.14
N LEU A 582 15.33 -20.79 -80.69
CA LEU A 582 15.25 -21.29 -82.05
C LEU A 582 15.97 -20.33 -83.06
N ASP A 583 15.89 -19.04 -82.82
CA ASP A 583 16.54 -18.03 -83.63
C ASP A 583 18.07 -18.17 -83.60
N VAL A 584 18.63 -18.43 -82.44
CA VAL A 584 20.09 -18.66 -82.30
C VAL A 584 20.52 -19.94 -83.02
N TRP A 585 19.71 -20.99 -82.98
CA TRP A 585 19.97 -22.21 -83.76
C TRP A 585 19.93 -21.95 -85.25
N LEU A 586 18.95 -21.14 -85.75
CA LEU A 586 18.86 -20.75 -87.16
C LEU A 586 20.06 -19.90 -87.58
N TYR A 587 20.48 -18.95 -86.77
CA TYR A 587 21.67 -18.15 -87.06
C TYR A 587 22.94 -19.00 -87.05
N MET A 588 23.09 -19.96 -86.18
CA MET A 588 24.22 -20.89 -86.18
C MET A 588 24.22 -21.77 -87.46
N ALA A 589 23.05 -22.29 -87.84
CA ALA A 589 22.93 -23.12 -89.05
C ALA A 589 23.23 -22.30 -90.34
N THR A 590 22.70 -21.06 -90.39
CA THR A 590 22.98 -20.18 -91.55
C THR A 590 24.44 -19.74 -91.60
N ALA A 591 25.06 -19.43 -90.46
CA ALA A 591 26.48 -19.10 -90.40
C ALA A 591 27.35 -20.29 -90.83
N TYR A 592 27.01 -21.50 -90.38
CA TYR A 592 27.70 -22.73 -90.76
C TYR A 592 27.58 -23.01 -92.24
N LEU A 593 26.39 -22.83 -92.81
CA LEU A 593 26.13 -22.99 -94.23
C LEU A 593 26.86 -21.92 -95.09
N GLY A 594 26.89 -20.68 -94.60
CA GLY A 594 27.62 -19.58 -95.20
C GLY A 594 29.13 -19.81 -95.31
N VAL A 595 29.72 -20.24 -94.18
CA VAL A 595 31.16 -20.57 -94.11
C VAL A 595 31.47 -21.76 -95.01
N SER A 596 30.61 -22.80 -94.97
CA SER A 596 30.78 -23.98 -95.82
C SER A 596 30.73 -23.63 -97.36
N LEU A 597 29.80 -22.78 -97.73
CA LEU A 597 29.67 -22.30 -99.08
C LEU A 597 30.87 -21.41 -99.55
N LEU A 598 31.34 -20.58 -98.63
CA LEU A 598 32.51 -19.73 -98.84
C LEU A 598 33.78 -20.57 -99.02
N LEU A 599 33.96 -21.59 -98.16
CA LEU A 599 35.07 -22.55 -98.29
C LEU A 599 34.97 -23.36 -99.63
N PHE A 600 33.75 -23.76 -99.99
CA PHE A 600 33.54 -24.45 -101.27
C PHE A 600 33.91 -23.58 -102.48
N VAL A 601 33.53 -22.29 -102.46
CA VAL A 601 33.89 -21.33 -103.55
C VAL A 601 35.40 -21.07 -103.55
N LEU A 602 36.06 -20.94 -102.42
CA LEU A 602 37.50 -20.74 -102.31
C LEU A 602 38.35 -21.97 -102.73
N ALA A 603 37.79 -23.17 -102.62
CA ALA A 603 38.45 -24.44 -102.94
C ALA A 603 38.32 -24.83 -104.43
N ARG A 604 37.48 -24.10 -105.18
CA ARG A 604 37.31 -24.27 -106.66
C ARG A 604 38.12 -23.25 -107.39
#